data_d624b2fbf184980c4f7b5599942f59e0
#
_entry.id   d624b2fbf184980c4f7b5599942f59e0
#
_cell.length_a   1.000
_cell.length_b   1.000
_cell.length_c   1.000
_cell.angle_alpha   90.00
_cell.angle_beta   90.00
_cell.angle_gamma   90.00
#
_symmetry.space_group_name_H-M   'P 1'
#
loop_
_entity.id
_entity.type
_entity.pdbx_description
1 polymer ?
#
loop_
_entity_poly.entity_id
_entity_poly.type
_entity_poly.pdbx_seq_one_letter_code
_entity_poly.pdbx_strand_id
1 'polypeptide(L)' 'MNEIEQKKKASSIVREAIRKTQEFDIDPYISIGAFIDETIRELSKQNSDERIAKFLESIAEKVRMGIYSKKK' A
#
# COMPACT_ATOMS: atom_id res chain seq x y z
N MET A 1 13.89 10.33 12.48
CA MET A 1 14.04 8.92 12.04
C MET A 1 14.72 8.88 10.69
N ASN A 2 15.63 7.94 10.50
CA ASN A 2 16.22 7.79 9.18
C ASN A 2 15.24 7.02 8.29
N GLU A 3 15.62 6.83 7.03
CA GLU A 3 14.71 6.24 6.06
C GLU A 3 14.28 4.82 6.43
N ILE A 4 15.22 4.02 6.93
CA ILE A 4 14.90 2.66 7.31
C ILE A 4 13.90 2.63 8.46
N GLU A 5 14.11 3.48 9.44
CA GLU A 5 13.21 3.55 10.58
C GLU A 5 11.82 4.04 10.16
N GLN A 6 11.77 5.00 9.25
CA GLN A 6 10.49 5.49 8.74
C GLN A 6 9.73 4.38 8.04
N LYS A 7 10.42 3.60 7.22
CA LYS A 7 9.77 2.50 6.51
C LYS A 7 9.23 1.45 7.47
N LYS A 8 10.02 1.10 8.48
CA LYS A 8 9.57 0.12 9.46
C LYS A 8 8.36 0.61 10.23
N LYS A 9 8.40 1.86 10.64
CA LYS A 9 7.30 2.43 11.40
C LYS A 9 6.04 2.49 10.55
N ALA A 10 6.17 2.96 9.30
CA ALA A 10 5.02 3.04 8.40
C ALA A 10 4.43 1.66 8.15
N SER A 11 5.28 0.65 7.89
CA SER A 11 4.79 -0.71 7.66
C SER A 11 4.05 -1.25 8.87
N SER A 12 4.56 -0.95 10.06
CA SER A 12 3.92 -1.40 11.29
C SER A 12 2.53 -0.80 11.43
N ILE A 13 2.40 0.50 11.13
CA ILE A 13 1.11 1.18 11.22
C ILE A 13 0.12 0.60 10.21
N VAL A 14 0.59 0.32 8.99
CA VAL A 14 -0.27 -0.23 7.97
C VAL A 14 -0.74 -1.63 8.36
N ARG A 15 0.17 -2.46 8.87
CA ARG A 15 -0.21 -3.80 9.31
C ARG A 15 -1.25 -3.74 10.43
N GLU A 16 -1.09 -2.79 11.33
CA GLU A 16 -2.05 -2.62 12.41
C GLU A 16 -3.42 -2.22 11.86
N ALA A 17 -3.44 -1.33 10.86
CA ALA A 17 -4.69 -0.92 10.23
C ALA A 17 -5.38 -2.09 9.54
N ILE A 18 -4.59 -2.94 8.87
CA ILE A 18 -5.14 -4.13 8.23
C ILE A 18 -5.78 -5.05 9.27
N ARG A 19 -5.06 -5.28 10.38
CA ARG A 19 -5.58 -6.11 11.45
C ARG A 19 -6.88 -5.56 12.00
N LYS A 20 -6.97 -4.23 12.09
CA LYS A 20 -8.16 -3.60 12.60
C LYS A 20 -9.38 -3.85 11.71
N THR A 21 -9.18 -3.83 10.39
CA THR A 21 -10.30 -4.11 9.50
C THR A 21 -10.77 -5.55 9.69
N GLN A 22 -9.86 -6.47 10.02
CA GLN A 22 -10.23 -7.86 10.26
C GLN A 22 -11.05 -7.98 11.53
N GLU A 23 -10.77 -7.17 12.53
CA GLU A 23 -11.55 -7.19 13.77
C GLU A 23 -13.01 -6.80 13.54
N PHE A 24 -13.27 -6.01 12.50
CA PHE A 24 -14.63 -5.61 12.17
C PHE A 24 -15.26 -6.52 11.13
N ASP A 25 -14.61 -7.63 10.80
CA ASP A 25 -15.11 -8.60 9.83
C ASP A 25 -15.39 -8.01 8.47
N ILE A 26 -14.57 -7.03 8.07
CA ILE A 26 -14.71 -6.46 6.74
C ILE A 26 -14.08 -7.41 5.74
N ASP A 27 -14.76 -7.62 4.62
CA ASP A 27 -14.25 -8.47 3.56
C ASP A 27 -12.84 -7.99 3.15
N PRO A 28 -11.85 -8.90 3.12
CA PRO A 28 -10.47 -8.50 2.82
C PRO A 28 -10.31 -7.74 1.50
N TYR A 29 -11.07 -8.09 0.47
CA TYR A 29 -10.95 -7.37 -0.79
C TYR A 29 -11.48 -5.96 -0.68
N ILE A 30 -12.51 -5.76 0.13
CA ILE A 30 -13.03 -4.42 0.36
C ILE A 30 -12.01 -3.59 1.12
N SER A 31 -11.40 -4.19 2.15
CA SER A 31 -10.37 -3.48 2.92
C SER A 31 -9.19 -3.08 2.05
N ILE A 32 -8.69 -4.02 1.24
CA ILE A 32 -7.55 -3.74 0.38
C ILE A 32 -7.90 -2.64 -0.62
N GLY A 33 -9.10 -2.72 -1.21
CA GLY A 33 -9.54 -1.67 -2.12
C GLY A 33 -9.57 -0.30 -1.46
N ALA A 34 -10.04 -0.26 -0.21
CA ALA A 34 -10.09 1.01 0.53
C ALA A 34 -8.68 1.55 0.79
N PHE A 35 -7.74 0.68 1.15
CA PHE A 35 -6.36 1.11 1.35
C PHE A 35 -5.77 1.69 0.07
N ILE A 36 -6.02 1.05 -1.05
CA ILE A 36 -5.51 1.53 -2.33
C ILE A 36 -6.14 2.87 -2.68
N ASP A 37 -7.47 2.97 -2.55
CA ASP A 37 -8.16 4.21 -2.85
C ASP A 37 -7.66 5.38 -2.01
N GLU A 38 -7.53 5.16 -0.72
CA GLU A 38 -7.09 6.23 0.16
C GLU A 38 -5.65 6.62 -0.13
N THR A 39 -4.82 5.65 -0.50
CA THR A 39 -3.44 5.93 -0.88
C THR A 39 -3.40 6.81 -2.12
N ILE A 40 -4.22 6.49 -3.12
CA ILE A 40 -4.27 7.26 -4.34
C ILE A 40 -4.78 8.68 -4.07
N ARG A 41 -5.79 8.80 -3.22
CA ARG A 41 -6.28 10.13 -2.85
C ARG A 41 -5.20 10.96 -2.19
N GLU A 42 -4.41 10.33 -1.33
CA GLU A 42 -3.34 11.03 -0.67
C GLU A 42 -2.28 11.50 -1.68
N LEU A 43 -1.93 10.63 -2.62
CA LEU A 43 -0.98 10.99 -3.66
C LEU A 43 -1.49 12.12 -4.54
N SER A 44 -2.80 12.15 -4.76
CA SER A 44 -3.40 13.15 -5.63
C SER A 44 -3.27 14.58 -5.10
N LYS A 45 -2.99 14.72 -3.84
CA LYS A 45 -2.84 16.07 -3.26
C LYS A 45 -1.63 16.80 -3.82
N GLN A 46 -0.62 16.06 -4.24
CA GLN A 46 0.63 16.68 -4.69
C GLN A 46 1.18 16.13 -6.00
N ASN A 47 0.45 15.28 -6.68
CA ASN A 47 0.93 14.63 -7.89
C ASN A 47 -0.12 14.64 -8.97
N SER A 48 0.32 14.70 -10.22
CA SER A 48 -0.61 14.62 -11.35
C SER A 48 -1.06 13.18 -11.53
N ASP A 49 -2.17 13.01 -12.25
CA ASP A 49 -2.68 11.68 -12.53
C ASP A 49 -1.63 10.83 -13.23
N GLU A 50 -0.88 11.42 -14.15
CA GLU A 50 0.13 10.67 -14.88
C GLU A 50 1.25 10.17 -13.96
N ARG A 51 1.67 11.00 -13.02
CA ARG A 51 2.71 10.58 -12.08
C ARG A 51 2.23 9.44 -11.19
N ILE A 52 0.98 9.52 -10.76
CA ILE A 52 0.40 8.48 -9.93
C ILE A 52 0.31 7.18 -10.73
N ALA A 53 -0.14 7.26 -11.98
CA ALA A 53 -0.25 6.08 -12.83
C ALA A 53 1.11 5.42 -13.01
N LYS A 54 2.15 6.21 -13.26
CA LYS A 54 3.50 5.65 -13.42
C LYS A 54 4.00 5.00 -12.14
N PHE A 55 3.69 5.61 -11.01
CA PHE A 55 4.08 5.02 -9.73
C PHE A 55 3.41 3.65 -9.55
N LEU A 56 2.12 3.57 -9.86
CA LEU A 56 1.40 2.30 -9.73
C LEU A 56 1.90 1.27 -10.72
N GLU A 57 2.27 1.71 -11.93
CA GLU A 57 2.84 0.81 -12.92
C GLU A 57 4.15 0.20 -12.44
N SER A 58 4.97 1.00 -11.75
CA SER A 58 6.24 0.48 -11.26
C SER A 58 6.00 -0.56 -10.17
N ILE A 59 4.96 -0.38 -9.37
CA ILE A 59 4.60 -1.38 -8.36
C ILE A 59 4.09 -2.65 -9.06
N ALA A 60 3.26 -2.48 -10.09
CA ALA A 60 2.76 -3.62 -10.84
C ALA A 60 3.91 -4.44 -11.42
N GLU A 61 4.95 -3.75 -11.90
CA GLU A 61 6.09 -4.45 -12.45
C GLU A 61 6.83 -5.26 -11.37
N LYS A 62 6.96 -4.70 -10.18
CA LYS A 62 7.57 -5.44 -9.08
C LYS A 62 6.77 -6.69 -8.74
N VAL A 63 5.45 -6.59 -8.82
CA VAL A 63 4.60 -7.75 -8.59
C VAL A 63 4.89 -8.83 -9.61
N ARG A 64 4.99 -8.43 -10.89
CA ARG A 64 5.27 -9.40 -11.96
C ARG A 64 6.63 -10.06 -11.78
N MET A 65 7.60 -9.32 -11.25
CA MET A 65 8.93 -9.87 -11.02
C MET A 65 8.98 -10.79 -9.81
N GLY A 66 7.90 -10.90 -9.06
CA GLY A 66 7.84 -11.82 -7.94
C GLY A 66 8.47 -11.32 -6.66
N ILE A 67 8.76 -10.02 -6.58
CA ILE A 67 9.42 -9.47 -5.41
C ILE A 67 8.62 -9.70 -4.14
N TYR A 68 7.29 -9.63 -4.24
CA TYR A 68 6.43 -9.77 -3.06
C TYR A 68 6.00 -11.20 -2.79
N SER A 69 6.20 -12.09 -3.73
CA SER A 69 5.73 -13.47 -3.56
C SER A 69 6.83 -14.43 -3.20
N LYS A 70 7.79 -13.96 -2.40
CA LYS A 70 8.83 -14.84 -1.99
C LYS A 70 8.30 -16.00 -1.35
N LYS A 71 8.78 -17.09 -1.73
CA LYS A 71 8.35 -18.28 -1.15
C LYS A 71 9.28 -18.68 -0.23
N LYS A 72 8.95 -19.23 0.68
CA LYS A 72 9.78 -19.71 1.65
C LYS A 72 10.11 -21.04 1.42
#